data_11543ce6814b53633a0ef944403200f5
#
_entry.id   11543ce6814b53633a0ef944403200f5
#
_cell.length_a   1.000
_cell.length_b   1.000
_cell.length_c   1.000
_cell.angle_alpha   90.00
_cell.angle_beta   90.00
_cell.angle_gamma   90.00
#
_symmetry.space_group_name_H-M   'P 1'
#
loop_
_entity.id
_entity.type
_entity.pdbx_description
1 polymer ?
#
loop_
_entity_poly.entity_id
_entity_poly.type
_entity_poly.pdbx_seq_one_letter_code
_entity_poly.pdbx_strand_id
1 'polypeptide(L)'
;MKKIVKSGPASTELTEVAEGSEACAVPAYWAEACKHLVRKDRVMKRLIPQFGDSCLQGRGDAFSTLARSIVGQQISVKAAQTVWHRFAALPKEMTPAHVLRLKVDDMRAAGLSARKVEYLVDLSIHFDAGTVHVMDWQAMGDEAIIAELVAIRGIGRWTAEMFLIFYLTRPNVLPLDDVGLINGISQNYFSGESVSRSDAREVAAAWAPYCSVATWYIWRSLDPLPVLDTEKRAG
;
A
#
# COMPACT_ATOMS: atom_id res chain seq x y z
N MET A 1 -28.03 21.60 -4.76
CA MET A 1 -27.49 20.42 -5.46
C MET A 1 -26.08 20.15 -4.90
N LYS A 2 -25.94 19.18 -3.97
CA LYS A 2 -24.63 18.79 -3.41
C LYS A 2 -23.94 17.86 -4.41
N LYS A 3 -22.77 18.25 -4.91
CA LYS A 3 -21.90 17.37 -5.70
C LYS A 3 -21.41 16.22 -4.81
N ILE A 4 -21.82 15.02 -5.12
CA ILE A 4 -21.26 13.80 -4.53
C ILE A 4 -19.82 13.67 -5.11
N VAL A 5 -18.84 13.87 -4.22
CA VAL A 5 -17.44 13.55 -4.53
C VAL A 5 -17.37 12.02 -4.59
N LYS A 6 -17.11 11.47 -5.78
CA LYS A 6 -16.84 10.03 -5.93
C LYS A 6 -15.59 9.69 -5.12
N SER A 7 -15.75 8.87 -4.10
CA SER A 7 -14.66 8.24 -3.36
C SER A 7 -13.72 7.52 -4.32
N GLY A 8 -12.43 7.78 -4.19
CA GLY A 8 -11.38 6.97 -4.82
C GLY A 8 -11.45 5.52 -4.30
N PRO A 9 -10.79 4.56 -4.95
CA PRO A 9 -10.85 3.17 -4.56
C PRO A 9 -10.37 2.99 -3.12
N ALA A 10 -11.15 2.25 -2.34
CA ALA A 10 -10.85 1.92 -0.95
C ALA A 10 -9.57 1.07 -0.87
N SER A 11 -8.85 1.19 0.23
CA SER A 11 -7.58 0.49 0.55
C SER A 11 -7.66 -1.04 0.44
N THR A 12 -8.84 -1.61 0.45
CA THR A 12 -9.15 -3.03 0.24
C THR A 12 -8.53 -3.60 -1.05
N GLU A 13 -8.41 -2.75 -2.09
CA GLU A 13 -7.97 -3.16 -3.41
C GLU A 13 -6.46 -3.46 -3.52
N LEU A 14 -5.65 -2.98 -2.56
CA LEU A 14 -4.20 -3.20 -2.59
C LEU A 14 -3.78 -4.55 -1.98
N THR A 15 -4.67 -5.22 -1.23
CA THR A 15 -4.34 -6.44 -0.49
C THR A 15 -4.59 -7.74 -1.25
N GLU A 16 -5.44 -7.76 -2.30
CA GLU A 16 -5.80 -8.99 -3.04
C GLU A 16 -4.86 -9.38 -4.18
N VAL A 17 -3.79 -8.64 -4.44
CA VAL A 17 -2.98 -8.79 -5.65
C VAL A 17 -1.69 -9.54 -5.38
N ALA A 18 -1.73 -10.79 -4.90
CA ALA A 18 -0.56 -11.68 -4.97
C ALA A 18 -0.87 -13.15 -4.73
N GLU A 19 -1.08 -13.86 -5.80
CA GLU A 19 -0.72 -15.27 -5.89
C GLU A 19 0.50 -15.37 -6.83
N GLY A 20 1.68 -15.60 -6.23
CA GLY A 20 2.95 -15.75 -6.97
C GLY A 20 4.12 -15.82 -5.99
N SER A 21 4.32 -16.99 -5.40
CA SER A 21 5.50 -17.57 -4.73
C SER A 21 6.72 -16.68 -4.47
N GLU A 22 6.82 -16.22 -3.24
CA GLU A 22 7.96 -16.38 -2.34
C GLU A 22 7.37 -16.17 -0.95
N ALA A 23 7.65 -17.07 0.00
CA ALA A 23 7.13 -16.97 1.36
C ALA A 23 7.63 -15.66 1.97
N CYS A 24 6.79 -14.63 1.90
CA CYS A 24 7.10 -13.32 2.41
C CYS A 24 7.10 -13.37 3.92
N ALA A 25 8.25 -13.15 4.52
CA ALA A 25 8.43 -13.25 5.96
C ALA A 25 7.60 -12.20 6.70
N VAL A 26 6.91 -12.64 7.76
CA VAL A 26 6.27 -11.74 8.72
C VAL A 26 7.34 -10.77 9.26
N PRO A 27 7.10 -9.44 9.29
CA PRO A 27 8.06 -8.51 9.86
C PRO A 27 8.42 -8.89 11.30
N ALA A 28 9.72 -8.91 11.62
CA ALA A 28 10.21 -9.37 12.93
C ALA A 28 9.57 -8.62 14.12
N TYR A 29 9.20 -7.35 13.92
CA TYR A 29 8.55 -6.52 14.93
C TYR A 29 7.04 -6.79 15.10
N TRP A 30 6.41 -7.60 14.22
CA TRP A 30 4.94 -7.70 14.16
C TRP A 30 4.31 -8.17 15.47
N ALA A 31 4.85 -9.23 16.07
CA ALA A 31 4.33 -9.77 17.33
C ALA A 31 4.46 -8.76 18.50
N GLU A 32 5.57 -8.02 18.54
CA GLU A 32 5.78 -6.97 19.55
C GLU A 32 4.81 -5.80 19.32
N ALA A 33 4.64 -5.39 18.07
CA ALA A 33 3.70 -4.35 17.70
C ALA A 33 2.26 -4.71 18.14
N CYS A 34 1.80 -5.93 17.86
CA CYS A 34 0.48 -6.40 18.30
C CYS A 34 0.33 -6.33 19.83
N LYS A 35 1.33 -6.78 20.58
CA LYS A 35 1.33 -6.69 22.06
C LYS A 35 1.27 -5.24 22.55
N HIS A 36 2.04 -4.35 21.92
CA HIS A 36 2.03 -2.92 22.22
C HIS A 36 0.65 -2.31 21.98
N LEU A 37 0.08 -2.52 20.79
CA LEU A 37 -1.21 -1.97 20.38
C LEU A 37 -2.35 -2.47 21.28
N VAL A 38 -2.39 -3.77 21.57
CA VAL A 38 -3.40 -4.36 22.49
C VAL A 38 -3.35 -3.74 23.87
N ARG A 39 -2.15 -3.40 24.36
CA ARG A 39 -1.96 -2.76 25.67
C ARG A 39 -2.35 -1.28 25.69
N LYS A 40 -2.09 -0.57 24.59
CA LYS A 40 -2.21 0.90 24.53
C LYS A 40 -3.55 1.38 23.99
N ASP A 41 -4.26 0.55 23.23
CA ASP A 41 -5.46 0.96 22.51
C ASP A 41 -6.57 -0.09 22.63
N ARG A 42 -7.73 0.36 23.15
CA ARG A 42 -8.91 -0.52 23.37
C ARG A 42 -9.53 -1.03 22.07
N VAL A 43 -9.44 -0.26 20.98
CA VAL A 43 -9.98 -0.67 19.68
C VAL A 43 -9.07 -1.74 19.09
N MET A 44 -7.74 -1.54 19.13
CA MET A 44 -6.75 -2.55 18.71
C MET A 44 -6.85 -3.83 19.53
N LYS A 45 -7.11 -3.74 20.84
CA LYS A 45 -7.37 -4.90 21.71
C LYS A 45 -8.57 -5.73 21.23
N ARG A 46 -9.58 -5.09 20.63
CA ARG A 46 -10.75 -5.74 20.05
C ARG A 46 -10.49 -6.27 18.65
N LEU A 47 -9.78 -5.50 17.81
CA LEU A 47 -9.59 -5.81 16.39
C LEU A 47 -8.55 -6.93 16.17
N ILE A 48 -7.38 -6.81 16.76
CA ILE A 48 -6.25 -7.72 16.48
C ILE A 48 -6.63 -9.21 16.59
N PRO A 49 -7.34 -9.66 17.64
CA PRO A 49 -7.71 -11.09 17.75
C PRO A 49 -8.67 -11.58 16.66
N GLN A 50 -9.37 -10.68 15.94
CA GLN A 50 -10.34 -11.07 14.92
C GLN A 50 -9.67 -11.55 13.63
N PHE A 51 -8.41 -11.19 13.40
CA PHE A 51 -7.70 -11.46 12.16
C PHE A 51 -6.66 -12.60 12.27
N GLY A 52 -6.58 -13.28 13.43
CA GLY A 52 -5.72 -14.45 13.65
C GLY A 52 -4.26 -14.18 13.30
N ASP A 53 -3.67 -15.07 12.51
CA ASP A 53 -2.26 -15.02 12.11
C ASP A 53 -2.03 -14.14 10.85
N SER A 54 -3.05 -13.42 10.39
CA SER A 54 -2.91 -12.51 9.25
C SER A 54 -1.97 -11.35 9.58
N CYS A 55 -1.08 -11.02 8.66
CA CYS A 55 -0.09 -9.96 8.85
C CYS A 55 0.22 -9.21 7.55
N LEU A 56 0.87 -8.07 7.71
CA LEU A 56 1.48 -7.34 6.61
C LEU A 56 2.62 -8.19 6.02
N GLN A 57 2.66 -8.29 4.70
CA GLN A 57 3.73 -8.98 3.96
C GLN A 57 4.36 -8.02 2.97
N GLY A 58 5.69 -7.93 2.98
CA GLY A 58 6.45 -7.19 1.96
C GLY A 58 6.48 -7.97 0.64
N ARG A 59 6.63 -7.30 -0.50
CA ARG A 59 6.49 -7.96 -1.82
C ARG A 59 7.44 -7.41 -2.86
N GLY A 60 7.97 -8.33 -3.69
CA GLY A 60 8.65 -8.03 -4.94
C GLY A 60 9.94 -7.22 -4.80
N ASP A 61 10.37 -6.64 -5.91
CA ASP A 61 11.46 -5.67 -5.96
C ASP A 61 10.92 -4.23 -5.97
N ALA A 62 11.79 -3.27 -5.67
CA ALA A 62 11.43 -1.86 -5.54
C ALA A 62 10.86 -1.26 -6.83
N PHE A 63 11.52 -1.52 -7.96
CA PHE A 63 11.12 -0.95 -9.25
C PHE A 63 9.77 -1.48 -9.71
N SER A 64 9.59 -2.81 -9.70
CA SER A 64 8.32 -3.44 -10.09
C SER A 64 7.17 -3.03 -9.18
N THR A 65 7.41 -2.87 -7.87
CA THR A 65 6.39 -2.44 -6.90
C THR A 65 5.89 -1.03 -7.21
N LEU A 66 6.80 -0.08 -7.47
CA LEU A 66 6.43 1.28 -7.85
C LEU A 66 5.78 1.35 -9.23
N ALA A 67 6.32 0.61 -10.21
CA ALA A 67 5.75 0.54 -11.55
C ALA A 67 4.31 0.00 -11.51
N ARG A 68 4.06 -1.06 -10.74
CA ARG A 68 2.73 -1.62 -10.55
C ARG A 68 1.77 -0.64 -9.87
N SER A 69 2.25 0.12 -8.90
CA SER A 69 1.47 1.18 -8.27
C SER A 69 1.04 2.25 -9.28
N ILE A 70 1.95 2.72 -10.15
CA ILE A 70 1.63 3.67 -11.23
C ILE A 70 0.59 3.08 -12.19
N VAL A 71 0.75 1.83 -12.61
CA VAL A 71 -0.20 1.14 -13.50
C VAL A 71 -1.59 1.08 -12.87
N GLY A 72 -1.68 0.82 -11.57
CA GLY A 72 -2.94 0.69 -10.83
C GLY A 72 -3.70 1.98 -10.55
N GLN A 73 -3.05 3.15 -10.66
CA GLN A 73 -3.69 4.44 -10.32
C GLN A 73 -4.99 4.68 -11.07
N GLN A 74 -6.05 5.07 -10.35
CA GLN A 74 -7.35 5.52 -10.89
C GLN A 74 -8.11 4.50 -11.77
N ILE A 75 -7.84 3.21 -11.61
CA ILE A 75 -8.58 2.12 -12.28
C ILE A 75 -8.92 1.04 -11.26
N SER A 76 -9.87 0.15 -11.59
CA SER A 76 -10.23 -0.98 -10.72
C SER A 76 -9.09 -2.00 -10.63
N VAL A 77 -9.07 -2.78 -9.54
CA VAL A 77 -8.09 -3.86 -9.31
C VAL A 77 -8.00 -4.80 -10.50
N LYS A 78 -9.14 -5.28 -10.97
CA LYS A 78 -9.21 -6.20 -12.12
C LYS A 78 -8.60 -5.59 -13.40
N ALA A 79 -8.88 -4.30 -13.65
CA ALA A 79 -8.29 -3.58 -14.79
C ALA A 79 -6.77 -3.39 -14.58
N ALA A 80 -6.35 -3.03 -13.36
CA ALA A 80 -4.94 -2.86 -13.00
C ALA A 80 -4.15 -4.15 -13.22
N GLN A 81 -4.67 -5.29 -12.77
CA GLN A 81 -4.06 -6.61 -13.01
C GLN A 81 -3.92 -6.91 -14.50
N THR A 82 -4.98 -6.70 -15.29
CA THR A 82 -4.95 -6.95 -16.72
C THR A 82 -3.91 -6.09 -17.44
N VAL A 83 -3.87 -4.79 -17.13
CA VAL A 83 -2.90 -3.86 -17.73
C VAL A 83 -1.48 -4.19 -17.27
N TRP A 84 -1.30 -4.51 -15.99
CA TRP A 84 0.00 -4.92 -15.45
C TRP A 84 0.54 -6.16 -16.15
N HIS A 85 -0.26 -7.23 -16.30
CA HIS A 85 0.19 -8.45 -16.98
C HIS A 85 0.60 -8.19 -18.44
N ARG A 86 -0.14 -7.35 -19.16
CA ARG A 86 0.21 -6.97 -20.54
C ARG A 86 1.49 -6.15 -20.60
N PHE A 87 1.62 -5.16 -19.72
CA PHE A 87 2.81 -4.32 -19.65
C PHE A 87 4.05 -5.12 -19.23
N ALA A 88 3.93 -5.95 -18.20
CA ALA A 88 5.06 -6.73 -17.66
C ALA A 88 5.56 -7.80 -18.66
N ALA A 89 4.77 -8.17 -19.65
CA ALA A 89 5.16 -9.09 -20.73
C ALA A 89 5.92 -8.40 -21.88
N LEU A 90 5.97 -7.06 -21.93
CA LEU A 90 6.65 -6.33 -23.00
C LEU A 90 8.18 -6.37 -22.86
N PRO A 91 8.79 -6.05 -21.72
CA PRO A 91 10.23 -6.12 -21.56
C PRO A 91 10.69 -7.57 -21.38
N LYS A 92 11.94 -7.87 -21.79
CA LYS A 92 12.53 -9.19 -21.56
C LYS A 92 12.61 -9.52 -20.04
N GLU A 93 12.91 -8.50 -19.26
CA GLU A 93 12.93 -8.51 -17.80
C GLU A 93 12.38 -7.18 -17.30
N MET A 94 11.68 -7.19 -16.16
CA MET A 94 11.12 -5.98 -15.56
C MET A 94 12.21 -5.18 -14.85
N THR A 95 13.08 -4.55 -15.63
CA THR A 95 14.16 -3.67 -15.16
C THR A 95 14.04 -2.29 -15.78
N PRO A 96 14.56 -1.23 -15.11
CA PRO A 96 14.53 0.13 -15.64
C PRO A 96 15.08 0.22 -17.06
N ALA A 97 16.27 -0.37 -17.30
CA ALA A 97 16.93 -0.35 -18.60
C ALA A 97 16.13 -1.02 -19.72
N HIS A 98 15.38 -2.09 -19.43
CA HIS A 98 14.52 -2.74 -20.42
C HIS A 98 13.25 -1.93 -20.69
N VAL A 99 12.66 -1.32 -19.66
CA VAL A 99 11.47 -0.46 -19.82
C VAL A 99 11.80 0.77 -20.67
N LEU A 100 12.96 1.39 -20.49
CA LEU A 100 13.43 2.53 -21.30
C LEU A 100 13.60 2.22 -22.80
N ARG A 101 13.74 0.94 -23.17
CA ARG A 101 13.83 0.50 -24.59
C ARG A 101 12.50 0.21 -25.24
N LEU A 102 11.39 0.19 -24.47
CA LEU A 102 10.05 -0.07 -25.01
C LEU A 102 9.59 1.09 -25.90
N LYS A 103 8.88 0.75 -26.95
CA LYS A 103 8.21 1.76 -27.75
C LYS A 103 6.96 2.26 -27.03
N VAL A 104 6.72 3.55 -27.11
CA VAL A 104 5.53 4.18 -26.53
C VAL A 104 4.24 3.53 -27.02
N ASP A 105 4.17 3.19 -28.33
CA ASP A 105 3.00 2.57 -28.92
C ASP A 105 2.72 1.18 -28.33
N ASP A 106 3.74 0.37 -28.05
CA ASP A 106 3.58 -0.94 -27.42
C ASP A 106 3.07 -0.79 -25.98
N MET A 107 3.59 0.17 -25.23
CA MET A 107 3.13 0.49 -23.88
C MET A 107 1.66 0.96 -23.89
N ARG A 108 1.30 1.77 -24.88
CA ARG A 108 -0.09 2.22 -25.08
C ARG A 108 -1.02 1.06 -25.46
N ALA A 109 -0.58 0.15 -26.32
CA ALA A 109 -1.32 -1.05 -26.72
C ALA A 109 -1.55 -2.01 -25.54
N ALA A 110 -0.65 -2.03 -24.53
CA ALA A 110 -0.84 -2.77 -23.29
C ALA A 110 -1.96 -2.19 -22.40
N GLY A 111 -2.47 -1.00 -22.71
CA GLY A 111 -3.56 -0.34 -21.98
C GLY A 111 -3.13 0.82 -21.08
N LEU A 112 -1.89 1.28 -21.19
CA LEU A 112 -1.41 2.43 -20.43
C LEU A 112 -1.91 3.75 -21.03
N SER A 113 -2.33 4.69 -20.19
CA SER A 113 -2.59 6.06 -20.63
C SER A 113 -1.28 6.77 -20.99
N ALA A 114 -1.31 7.83 -21.80
CA ALA A 114 -0.11 8.61 -22.13
C ALA A 114 0.64 9.06 -20.88
N ARG A 115 -0.11 9.55 -19.88
CA ARG A 115 0.43 9.99 -18.60
C ARG A 115 1.13 8.87 -17.82
N LYS A 116 0.56 7.65 -17.80
CA LYS A 116 1.19 6.50 -17.15
C LYS A 116 2.48 6.05 -17.87
N VAL A 117 2.51 6.15 -19.19
CA VAL A 117 3.74 5.91 -19.95
C VAL A 117 4.83 6.90 -19.56
N GLU A 118 4.52 8.20 -19.49
CA GLU A 118 5.46 9.22 -19.01
C GLU A 118 5.97 8.93 -17.60
N TYR A 119 5.08 8.53 -16.69
CA TYR A 119 5.45 8.21 -15.30
C TYR A 119 6.35 6.97 -15.19
N LEU A 120 6.08 5.92 -15.98
CA LEU A 120 6.91 4.71 -16.00
C LEU A 120 8.28 4.97 -16.62
N VAL A 121 8.36 5.83 -17.64
CA VAL A 121 9.63 6.26 -18.20
C VAL A 121 10.42 7.09 -17.19
N ASP A 122 9.79 8.04 -16.50
CA ASP A 122 10.43 8.87 -15.49
C ASP A 122 10.94 8.04 -14.31
N LEU A 123 10.11 7.11 -13.79
CA LEU A 123 10.51 6.13 -12.80
C LEU A 123 11.76 5.35 -13.26
N SER A 124 11.75 4.87 -14.50
CA SER A 124 12.85 4.09 -15.05
C SER A 124 14.14 4.93 -15.16
N ILE A 125 14.04 6.21 -15.55
CA ILE A 125 15.18 7.14 -15.58
C ILE A 125 15.78 7.31 -14.20
N HIS A 126 14.97 7.55 -13.16
CA HIS A 126 15.45 7.73 -11.80
C HIS A 126 16.19 6.49 -11.26
N PHE A 127 15.65 5.30 -11.53
CA PHE A 127 16.30 4.05 -11.11
C PHE A 127 17.58 3.75 -11.92
N ASP A 128 17.57 3.95 -13.24
CA ASP A 128 18.74 3.69 -14.11
C ASP A 128 19.88 4.67 -13.85
N ALA A 129 19.55 5.93 -13.56
CA ALA A 129 20.53 6.97 -13.21
C ALA A 129 21.03 6.87 -11.76
N GLY A 130 20.45 5.99 -10.91
CA GLY A 130 20.86 5.85 -9.52
C GLY A 130 20.52 7.06 -8.64
N THR A 131 19.51 7.88 -9.03
CA THR A 131 19.04 9.02 -8.23
C THR A 131 18.10 8.60 -7.10
N VAL A 132 17.70 7.34 -7.06
CA VAL A 132 17.03 6.70 -5.92
C VAL A 132 18.00 5.72 -5.27
N HIS A 133 18.24 5.88 -3.98
CA HIS A 133 19.29 5.17 -3.25
C HIS A 133 18.77 3.87 -2.62
N VAL A 134 18.28 2.95 -3.46
CA VAL A 134 17.59 1.71 -3.01
C VAL A 134 18.40 0.93 -1.96
N MET A 135 19.73 0.86 -2.13
CA MET A 135 20.62 0.12 -1.21
C MET A 135 20.74 0.81 0.16
N ASP A 136 20.52 2.12 0.21
CA ASP A 136 20.68 2.92 1.43
C ASP A 136 19.35 3.09 2.19
N TRP A 137 18.22 2.78 1.57
CA TRP A 137 16.89 2.98 2.16
C TRP A 137 16.72 2.33 3.53
N GLN A 138 17.38 1.20 3.80
CA GLN A 138 17.31 0.57 5.13
C GLN A 138 17.86 1.47 6.25
N ALA A 139 18.87 2.27 5.94
CA ALA A 139 19.50 3.21 6.87
C ALA A 139 18.87 4.61 6.85
N MET A 140 18.12 4.95 5.80
CA MET A 140 17.49 6.27 5.64
C MET A 140 16.22 6.40 6.49
N GLY A 141 15.93 7.63 6.93
CA GLY A 141 14.65 7.97 7.55
C GLY A 141 13.51 8.02 6.53
N ASP A 142 12.28 7.75 6.98
CA ASP A 142 11.10 7.65 6.13
C ASP A 142 10.85 8.92 5.30
N GLU A 143 11.01 10.12 5.88
CA GLU A 143 10.82 11.39 5.16
C GLU A 143 11.87 11.62 4.06
N ALA A 144 13.09 11.14 4.25
CA ALA A 144 14.13 11.23 3.22
C ALA A 144 13.78 10.32 2.02
N ILE A 145 13.29 9.10 2.29
CA ILE A 145 12.82 8.18 1.25
C ILE A 145 11.60 8.75 0.52
N ILE A 146 10.64 9.31 1.27
CA ILE A 146 9.46 9.97 0.68
C ILE A 146 9.91 11.11 -0.24
N ALA A 147 10.87 11.93 0.17
CA ALA A 147 11.38 13.03 -0.66
C ALA A 147 11.99 12.53 -1.98
N GLU A 148 12.78 11.46 -1.95
CA GLU A 148 13.30 10.82 -3.17
C GLU A 148 12.19 10.30 -4.07
N LEU A 149 11.22 9.59 -3.53
CA LEU A 149 10.13 8.98 -4.30
C LEU A 149 9.20 10.02 -4.90
N VAL A 150 8.90 11.10 -4.19
CA VAL A 150 8.01 12.19 -4.67
C VAL A 150 8.67 13.02 -5.77
N ALA A 151 10.00 13.01 -5.90
CA ALA A 151 10.70 13.62 -7.03
C ALA A 151 10.37 12.94 -8.37
N ILE A 152 9.93 11.67 -8.35
CA ILE A 152 9.53 10.90 -9.52
C ILE A 152 8.12 11.33 -9.94
N ARG A 153 7.93 11.67 -11.21
CA ARG A 153 6.64 12.08 -11.77
C ARG A 153 5.59 10.98 -11.59
N GLY A 154 4.45 11.35 -11.03
CA GLY A 154 3.34 10.42 -10.79
C GLY A 154 3.38 9.69 -9.46
N ILE A 155 4.43 9.86 -8.67
CA ILE A 155 4.49 9.36 -7.30
C ILE A 155 4.20 10.51 -6.33
N GLY A 156 3.05 10.47 -5.68
CA GLY A 156 2.69 11.39 -4.60
C GLY A 156 3.07 10.83 -3.23
N ARG A 157 2.97 11.67 -2.19
CA ARG A 157 3.25 11.28 -0.81
C ARG A 157 2.52 10.01 -0.38
N TRP A 158 1.23 9.91 -0.65
CA TRP A 158 0.45 8.71 -0.34
C TRP A 158 1.02 7.43 -1.00
N THR A 159 1.43 7.51 -2.27
CA THR A 159 2.06 6.36 -2.96
C THR A 159 3.40 6.00 -2.33
N ALA A 160 4.19 6.99 -1.93
CA ALA A 160 5.45 6.76 -1.22
C ALA A 160 5.21 6.14 0.17
N GLU A 161 4.21 6.58 0.93
CA GLU A 161 3.81 5.99 2.21
C GLU A 161 3.36 4.54 2.05
N MET A 162 2.57 4.22 1.01
CA MET A 162 2.20 2.83 0.69
C MET A 162 3.43 1.97 0.36
N PHE A 163 4.40 2.53 -0.34
CA PHE A 163 5.66 1.85 -0.62
C PHE A 163 6.47 1.56 0.67
N LEU A 164 6.53 2.53 1.60
CA LEU A 164 7.16 2.33 2.90
C LEU A 164 6.48 1.22 3.71
N ILE A 165 5.15 1.16 3.69
CA ILE A 165 4.38 0.14 4.43
C ILE A 165 4.54 -1.23 3.77
N PHE A 166 4.26 -1.35 2.47
CA PHE A 166 4.10 -2.65 1.79
C PHE A 166 5.38 -3.21 1.19
N TYR A 167 6.37 -2.39 0.88
CA TYR A 167 7.66 -2.85 0.35
C TYR A 167 8.76 -2.83 1.42
N LEU A 168 9.02 -1.66 2.03
CA LEU A 168 10.06 -1.53 3.05
C LEU A 168 9.62 -2.05 4.42
N THR A 169 8.35 -2.38 4.59
CA THR A 169 7.75 -2.85 5.85
C THR A 169 8.10 -1.96 7.05
N ARG A 170 8.11 -0.65 6.84
CA ARG A 170 8.40 0.33 7.90
C ARG A 170 7.32 0.27 8.99
N PRO A 171 7.70 0.20 10.27
CA PRO A 171 6.73 -0.04 11.35
C PRO A 171 5.84 1.15 11.68
N ASN A 172 6.29 2.37 11.41
CA ASN A 172 5.69 3.58 11.98
C ASN A 172 5.25 4.64 10.96
N VAL A 173 4.69 4.21 9.83
CA VAL A 173 4.11 5.11 8.82
C VAL A 173 2.65 5.36 9.13
N LEU A 174 2.23 6.64 9.10
CA LEU A 174 0.84 7.06 9.31
C LEU A 174 0.32 7.84 8.09
N PRO A 175 -0.38 7.20 7.15
CA PRO A 175 -0.82 7.81 5.90
C PRO A 175 -2.13 8.61 6.11
N LEU A 176 -2.03 9.83 6.63
CA LEU A 176 -3.20 10.67 6.96
C LEU A 176 -4.00 11.15 5.74
N ASP A 177 -3.48 10.99 4.53
CA ASP A 177 -4.20 11.26 3.28
C ASP A 177 -4.94 10.03 2.75
N ASP A 178 -4.82 8.89 3.43
CA ASP A 178 -5.51 7.65 3.06
C ASP A 178 -6.97 7.66 3.51
N VAL A 179 -7.87 7.62 2.53
CA VAL A 179 -9.32 7.65 2.77
C VAL A 179 -9.77 6.42 3.55
N GLY A 180 -9.17 5.25 3.30
CA GLY A 180 -9.47 4.02 4.01
C GLY A 180 -9.11 4.12 5.49
N LEU A 181 -7.92 4.66 5.80
CA LEU A 181 -7.52 4.89 7.19
C LEU A 181 -8.48 5.84 7.91
N ILE A 182 -8.81 6.98 7.30
CA ILE A 182 -9.73 7.98 7.89
C ILE A 182 -11.12 7.36 8.11
N ASN A 183 -11.64 6.63 7.12
CA ASN A 183 -12.93 5.94 7.25
C ASN A 183 -12.89 4.87 8.34
N GLY A 184 -11.84 4.08 8.42
CA GLY A 184 -11.68 3.05 9.43
C GLY A 184 -11.57 3.63 10.84
N ILE A 185 -10.88 4.75 11.01
CA ILE A 185 -10.85 5.49 12.28
C ILE A 185 -12.25 6.00 12.64
N SER A 186 -12.96 6.61 11.68
CA SER A 186 -14.34 7.07 11.86
C SER A 186 -15.24 5.94 12.40
N GLN A 187 -15.22 4.79 11.75
CA GLN A 187 -16.07 3.64 12.13
C GLN A 187 -15.70 3.06 13.51
N ASN A 188 -14.41 2.95 13.80
CA ASN A 188 -13.95 2.24 15.00
C ASN A 188 -13.85 3.10 16.26
N TYR A 189 -13.62 4.43 16.12
CA TYR A 189 -13.40 5.35 17.24
C TYR A 189 -14.49 6.41 17.40
N PHE A 190 -15.21 6.77 16.33
CA PHE A 190 -16.15 7.89 16.31
C PHE A 190 -17.55 7.48 15.85
N SER A 191 -17.89 6.19 15.87
CA SER A 191 -19.22 5.66 15.52
C SER A 191 -19.71 6.06 14.12
N GLY A 192 -18.79 6.29 13.18
CA GLY A 192 -19.09 6.68 11.80
C GLY A 192 -19.16 8.19 11.57
N GLU A 193 -18.93 9.02 12.59
CA GLU A 193 -18.87 10.47 12.43
C GLU A 193 -17.64 10.90 11.64
N SER A 194 -17.70 12.11 11.05
CA SER A 194 -16.61 12.66 10.27
C SER A 194 -15.36 12.91 11.13
N VAL A 195 -14.22 12.49 10.65
CA VAL A 195 -12.92 12.59 11.34
C VAL A 195 -11.97 13.48 10.53
N SER A 196 -11.38 14.45 11.20
CA SER A 196 -10.31 15.27 10.62
C SER A 196 -8.95 14.56 10.69
N ARG A 197 -7.97 15.05 9.90
CA ARG A 197 -6.59 14.55 10.03
C ARG A 197 -5.99 14.81 11.42
N SER A 198 -6.44 15.85 12.12
CA SER A 198 -6.01 16.14 13.49
C SER A 198 -6.52 15.08 14.45
N ASP A 199 -7.81 14.75 14.37
CA ASP A 199 -8.42 13.71 15.21
C ASP A 199 -7.77 12.34 14.95
N ALA A 200 -7.53 12.02 13.69
CA ALA A 200 -6.84 10.79 13.30
C ALA A 200 -5.41 10.72 13.88
N ARG A 201 -4.69 11.85 13.89
CA ARG A 201 -3.35 11.93 14.48
C ARG A 201 -3.38 11.76 15.99
N GLU A 202 -4.39 12.31 16.65
CA GLU A 202 -4.58 12.17 18.10
C GLU A 202 -4.84 10.70 18.47
N VAL A 203 -5.75 10.03 17.76
CA VAL A 203 -5.97 8.58 17.91
C VAL A 203 -4.67 7.81 17.70
N ALA A 204 -3.95 8.10 16.62
CA ALA A 204 -2.73 7.38 16.26
C ALA A 204 -1.54 7.63 17.21
N ALA A 205 -1.62 8.62 18.09
CA ALA A 205 -0.57 8.85 19.09
C ALA A 205 -0.32 7.64 20.00
N ALA A 206 -1.38 6.84 20.28
CA ALA A 206 -1.27 5.61 21.05
C ALA A 206 -0.64 4.45 20.27
N TRP A 207 -0.57 4.53 18.93
CA TRP A 207 -0.06 3.46 18.08
C TRP A 207 1.46 3.48 17.92
N ALA A 208 2.08 4.66 18.06
CA ALA A 208 3.52 4.79 17.91
C ALA A 208 4.28 3.85 18.90
N PRO A 209 5.35 3.19 18.43
CA PRO A 209 6.03 3.33 17.13
C PRO A 209 5.55 2.31 16.05
N TYR A 210 4.29 1.89 16.08
CA TYR A 210 3.75 0.84 15.21
C TYR A 210 2.52 1.29 14.40
N CYS A 211 2.53 2.53 13.92
CA CYS A 211 1.41 3.11 13.16
C CYS A 211 1.05 2.30 11.91
N SER A 212 2.04 1.73 11.20
CA SER A 212 1.77 0.89 10.02
C SER A 212 0.97 -0.38 10.37
N VAL A 213 1.27 -0.99 11.52
CA VAL A 213 0.56 -2.19 11.98
C VAL A 213 -0.88 -1.84 12.37
N ALA A 214 -1.07 -0.74 13.12
CA ALA A 214 -2.40 -0.26 13.46
C ALA A 214 -3.22 0.10 12.21
N THR A 215 -2.61 0.82 11.26
CA THR A 215 -3.22 1.16 9.97
C THR A 215 -3.68 -0.09 9.21
N TRP A 216 -2.85 -1.13 9.17
CA TRP A 216 -3.20 -2.39 8.53
C TRP A 216 -4.45 -3.04 9.16
N TYR A 217 -4.54 -3.08 10.50
CA TYR A 217 -5.73 -3.62 11.18
C TYR A 217 -6.96 -2.73 10.99
N ILE A 218 -6.80 -1.40 10.92
CA ILE A 218 -7.90 -0.48 10.60
C ILE A 218 -8.43 -0.74 9.19
N TRP A 219 -7.57 -0.93 8.18
CA TRP A 219 -8.01 -1.30 6.84
C TRP A 219 -8.76 -2.62 6.84
N ARG A 220 -8.24 -3.64 7.54
CA ARG A 220 -8.88 -4.94 7.65
C ARG A 220 -10.27 -4.88 8.30
N SER A 221 -10.49 -3.95 9.21
CA SER A 221 -11.80 -3.78 9.84
C SER A 221 -12.88 -3.26 8.89
N LEU A 222 -12.50 -2.76 7.72
CA LEU A 222 -13.43 -2.32 6.68
C LEU A 222 -13.80 -3.44 5.69
N ASP A 223 -13.03 -4.51 5.65
CA ASP A 223 -13.30 -5.68 4.84
C ASP A 223 -14.40 -6.52 5.50
N PRO A 224 -15.28 -7.18 4.74
CA PRO A 224 -16.16 -8.18 5.32
C PRO A 224 -15.30 -9.28 5.98
N LEU A 225 -15.55 -9.56 7.26
CA LEU A 225 -14.87 -10.67 7.94
C LEU A 225 -15.13 -11.95 7.14
N PRO A 226 -14.10 -12.80 6.91
CA PRO A 226 -14.34 -14.10 6.32
C PRO A 226 -15.38 -14.84 7.19
N VAL A 227 -16.44 -15.33 6.54
CA VAL A 227 -17.42 -16.18 7.22
C VAL A 227 -16.68 -17.42 7.65
N LEU A 228 -16.36 -17.53 8.93
CA LEU A 228 -15.83 -18.75 9.49
C LEU A 228 -16.95 -19.79 9.36
N ASP A 229 -16.76 -20.76 8.48
CA ASP A 229 -17.63 -21.93 8.38
C ASP A 229 -17.62 -22.67 9.73
N THR A 230 -18.55 -22.31 10.61
CA THR A 230 -18.76 -22.94 11.92
C THR A 230 -19.41 -24.32 11.80
N GLU A 231 -19.63 -24.84 10.58
CA GLU A 231 -20.34 -26.10 10.34
C GLU A 231 -19.45 -27.35 10.19
N LYS A 232 -18.13 -27.28 10.45
CA LYS A 232 -17.27 -28.48 10.39
C LYS A 232 -16.79 -28.97 11.76
N ARG A 233 -17.53 -28.79 12.83
CA ARG A 233 -17.30 -29.46 14.12
C ARG A 233 -18.58 -30.08 14.71
N ALA A 234 -19.29 -30.87 13.91
CA ALA A 234 -20.27 -31.84 14.41
C ALA A 234 -20.36 -32.97 13.41
N GLY A 235 -19.54 -33.98 13.61
CA GLY A 235 -19.51 -35.21 12.84
C GLY A 235 -18.42 -36.12 13.36
#